data_2fe1d2c9b4184b2ae6f3b1be2a6d22d8
#
_entry.id   2fe1d2c9b4184b2ae6f3b1be2a6d22d8
#
_cell.length_a   1.000
_cell.length_b   1.000
_cell.length_c   1.000
_cell.angle_alpha   90.00
_cell.angle_beta   90.00
_cell.angle_gamma   90.00
#
_symmetry.space_group_name_H-M   'P 1'
#
loop_
_entity.id
_entity.type
_entity.pdbx_description
1 polymer ?
#
loop_
_entity_poly.entity_id
_entity_poly.type
_entity_poly.pdbx_seq_one_letter_code
_entity_poly.pdbx_strand_id
1 'polypeptide(L)'
;MKQFKNTIAIATLFFASITLSAQDDDQGGSNIQNLTPSKLIGKGQWDVKLFNNLYTQDDSTFESEKGIRQNFFTSTLEVFTGVSDTRRVNLGLIAEYRANGRDFLQDDGSFERRNTSGLTSIAPSIKFVPFENVGNFSILSSLSIPLVSNENDEDTGVFLDQKGFTWQNRFFYDYTFPGKKWQLFTELNTELNFGDKEESFANNSLNLVPGVFLSYFPSSKFTVLVLAQHNQRLDLGNNFTQNFTALGGGAKYQLTNELNVEVLYTNFVRGENTGLGQTFNIGLRAVL
;
A
#
# COMPACT_ATOMS: atom_id res chain seq x y z
N MET A 1 27.92 -0.95 -2.32
CA MET A 1 28.02 -2.04 -3.33
C MET A 1 27.68 -3.44 -2.80
N LYS A 2 28.04 -3.85 -1.58
CA LYS A 2 27.66 -5.17 -1.02
C LYS A 2 26.14 -5.31 -0.73
N GLN A 3 25.49 -4.27 -0.24
CA GLN A 3 24.04 -4.28 0.03
C GLN A 3 23.20 -4.39 -1.26
N PHE A 4 23.62 -3.76 -2.34
CA PHE A 4 22.91 -3.80 -3.63
C PHE A 4 22.84 -5.22 -4.22
N LYS A 5 23.88 -6.04 -4.02
CA LYS A 5 23.90 -7.43 -4.50
C LYS A 5 22.90 -8.32 -3.76
N ASN A 6 22.68 -8.09 -2.47
CA ASN A 6 21.75 -8.89 -1.67
C ASN A 6 20.27 -8.54 -1.97
N THR A 7 19.98 -7.27 -2.25
CA THR A 7 18.62 -6.82 -2.59
C THR A 7 18.17 -7.34 -3.96
N ILE A 8 19.09 -7.36 -4.95
CA ILE A 8 18.80 -7.95 -6.26
C ILE A 8 18.57 -9.46 -6.17
N ALA A 9 19.32 -10.18 -5.30
CA ALA A 9 19.14 -11.61 -5.12
C ALA A 9 17.76 -11.98 -4.55
N ILE A 10 17.21 -11.15 -3.64
CA ILE A 10 15.86 -11.36 -3.09
C ILE A 10 14.78 -11.10 -4.16
N ALA A 11 14.94 -10.05 -4.95
CA ALA A 11 14.02 -9.76 -6.07
C ALA A 11 14.05 -10.85 -7.14
N THR A 12 15.23 -11.40 -7.45
CA THR A 12 15.40 -12.47 -8.44
C THR A 12 14.84 -13.82 -7.95
N LEU A 13 14.93 -14.12 -6.64
CA LEU A 13 14.31 -15.31 -6.05
C LEU A 13 12.78 -15.24 -6.08
N PHE A 14 12.18 -14.04 -5.97
CA PHE A 14 10.73 -13.85 -6.05
C PHE A 14 10.18 -14.14 -7.47
N PHE A 15 10.96 -13.85 -8.52
CA PHE A 15 10.57 -14.12 -9.91
C PHE A 15 10.93 -15.52 -10.41
N ALA A 16 11.93 -16.18 -9.83
CA ALA A 16 12.41 -17.48 -10.31
C ALA A 16 11.52 -18.67 -9.90
N SER A 17 10.60 -18.51 -8.95
CA SER A 17 9.69 -19.56 -8.50
C SER A 17 8.30 -19.54 -9.17
N ILE A 18 8.10 -18.70 -10.18
CA ILE A 18 6.84 -18.65 -10.93
C ILE A 18 6.82 -19.78 -11.97
N THR A 19 6.54 -21.00 -11.55
CA THR A 19 5.99 -21.98 -12.47
C THR A 19 4.56 -21.57 -12.79
N LEU A 20 4.39 -20.96 -13.94
CA LEU A 20 3.14 -20.44 -14.45
C LEU A 20 2.17 -21.60 -14.74
N SER A 21 1.36 -21.96 -13.78
CA SER A 21 0.15 -22.73 -14.05
C SER A 21 -0.97 -21.73 -14.28
N ALA A 22 -1.40 -21.59 -15.51
CA ALA A 22 -2.65 -20.90 -15.84
C ALA A 22 -3.77 -21.63 -15.06
N GLN A 23 -4.33 -20.95 -14.06
CA GLN A 23 -5.47 -21.49 -13.32
C GLN A 23 -6.71 -20.99 -14.05
N ASP A 24 -7.42 -21.91 -14.74
CA ASP A 24 -8.71 -21.61 -15.34
C ASP A 24 -9.64 -20.96 -14.32
N ASP A 25 -10.29 -19.87 -14.73
CA ASP A 25 -11.37 -19.19 -14.01
C ASP A 25 -12.61 -20.11 -13.93
N ASP A 26 -12.52 -21.17 -13.16
CA ASP A 26 -13.66 -22.06 -12.94
C ASP A 26 -14.67 -21.35 -12.02
N GLN A 27 -15.89 -21.16 -12.54
CA GLN A 27 -17.02 -20.43 -11.99
C GLN A 27 -17.56 -21.03 -10.67
N GLY A 28 -16.76 -21.10 -9.63
CA GLY A 28 -17.18 -21.66 -8.35
C GLY A 28 -16.55 -21.03 -7.11
N GLY A 29 -15.73 -20.01 -7.26
CA GLY A 29 -15.15 -19.26 -6.14
C GLY A 29 -16.17 -18.32 -5.49
N SER A 30 -16.03 -18.07 -4.19
CA SER A 30 -16.82 -17.01 -3.53
C SER A 30 -16.45 -15.64 -4.10
N ASN A 31 -17.39 -14.67 -4.07
CA ASN A 31 -17.12 -13.30 -4.51
C ASN A 31 -15.87 -12.71 -3.85
N ILE A 32 -15.61 -13.01 -2.59
CA ILE A 32 -14.41 -12.60 -1.84
C ILE A 32 -13.12 -13.12 -2.48
N GLN A 33 -13.09 -14.35 -2.98
CA GLN A 33 -11.94 -14.93 -3.67
C GLN A 33 -11.71 -14.33 -5.05
N ASN A 34 -12.80 -13.99 -5.73
CA ASN A 34 -12.75 -13.38 -7.07
C ASN A 34 -12.41 -11.90 -7.05
N LEU A 35 -12.55 -11.22 -5.90
CA LEU A 35 -12.22 -9.81 -5.70
C LEU A 35 -10.81 -9.59 -5.15
N THR A 36 -9.86 -10.44 -5.51
CA THR A 36 -8.45 -10.21 -5.14
C THR A 36 -7.88 -8.99 -5.87
N PRO A 37 -6.87 -8.32 -5.28
CA PRO A 37 -6.25 -7.18 -5.96
C PRO A 37 -5.64 -7.49 -7.32
N SER A 38 -5.28 -8.75 -7.62
CA SER A 38 -4.75 -9.17 -8.93
C SER A 38 -5.81 -9.21 -10.03
N LYS A 39 -7.09 -9.36 -9.69
CA LYS A 39 -8.18 -9.47 -10.68
C LYS A 39 -8.62 -8.10 -11.19
N LEU A 40 -9.05 -8.09 -12.46
CA LEU A 40 -9.62 -6.93 -13.13
C LEU A 40 -11.12 -7.10 -13.30
N ILE A 41 -11.84 -5.98 -13.26
CA ILE A 41 -13.29 -5.93 -13.51
C ILE A 41 -13.59 -5.92 -15.01
N GLY A 42 -14.81 -6.33 -15.36
CA GLY A 42 -15.31 -6.35 -16.74
C GLY A 42 -15.62 -4.96 -17.28
N LYS A 43 -15.73 -4.86 -18.59
CA LYS A 43 -16.10 -3.62 -19.29
C LYS A 43 -17.43 -3.06 -18.76
N GLY A 44 -17.42 -1.77 -18.41
CA GLY A 44 -18.58 -1.07 -17.87
C GLY A 44 -18.84 -1.29 -16.38
N GLN A 45 -18.12 -2.20 -15.72
CA GLN A 45 -18.16 -2.33 -14.26
C GLN A 45 -17.31 -1.25 -13.61
N TRP A 46 -17.66 -0.94 -12.35
CA TRP A 46 -16.92 0.01 -11.51
C TRP A 46 -16.42 -0.69 -10.26
N ASP A 47 -15.18 -0.42 -9.88
CA ASP A 47 -14.54 -0.84 -8.62
C ASP A 47 -14.24 0.43 -7.83
N VAL A 48 -14.95 0.61 -6.73
CA VAL A 48 -14.78 1.77 -5.83
C VAL A 48 -14.27 1.26 -4.51
N LYS A 49 -13.11 1.77 -4.07
CA LYS A 49 -12.51 1.39 -2.82
C LYS A 49 -12.16 2.62 -2.00
N LEU A 50 -12.65 2.67 -0.77
CA LEU A 50 -12.25 3.62 0.26
C LEU A 50 -11.42 2.88 1.30
N PHE A 51 -10.16 3.26 1.46
CA PHE A 51 -9.24 2.64 2.40
C PHE A 51 -8.67 3.68 3.34
N ASN A 52 -8.82 3.44 4.64
CA ASN A 52 -8.34 4.33 5.68
C ASN A 52 -7.26 3.61 6.48
N ASN A 53 -6.16 4.29 6.66
CA ASN A 53 -5.01 3.82 7.43
C ASN A 53 -4.71 4.84 8.53
N LEU A 54 -4.55 4.37 9.74
CA LEU A 54 -4.01 5.13 10.86
C LEU A 54 -2.70 4.47 11.29
N TYR A 55 -1.57 5.12 11.01
CA TYR A 55 -0.29 4.78 11.61
C TYR A 55 -0.09 5.62 12.86
N THR A 56 0.25 4.99 13.97
CA THR A 56 0.57 5.66 15.24
C THR A 56 1.87 5.13 15.80
N GLN A 57 2.71 6.01 16.32
CA GLN A 57 3.98 5.68 16.95
C GLN A 57 4.26 6.56 18.15
N ASP A 58 5.02 6.03 19.09
CA ASP A 58 5.70 6.73 20.18
C ASP A 58 7.10 6.14 20.45
N ASP A 59 7.51 5.21 19.59
CA ASP A 59 8.88 4.68 19.51
C ASP A 59 9.48 4.94 18.13
N SER A 60 10.78 5.14 18.08
CA SER A 60 11.52 5.47 16.86
C SER A 60 12.95 4.97 16.95
N THR A 61 13.54 4.72 15.79
CA THR A 61 14.99 4.51 15.69
C THR A 61 15.80 5.80 15.90
N PHE A 62 15.14 6.97 15.86
CA PHE A 62 15.72 8.25 16.19
C PHE A 62 15.54 8.54 17.69
N GLU A 63 16.63 8.68 18.45
CA GLU A 63 16.57 8.94 19.91
C GLU A 63 15.77 10.21 20.26
N SER A 64 15.84 11.24 19.42
CA SER A 64 15.12 12.51 19.61
C SER A 64 13.61 12.41 19.44
N GLU A 65 13.10 11.30 18.92
CA GLU A 65 11.68 11.07 18.67
C GLU A 65 11.05 10.04 19.61
N LYS A 66 11.84 9.40 20.46
CA LYS A 66 11.33 8.45 21.46
C LYS A 66 10.45 9.14 22.49
N GLY A 67 9.29 8.54 22.75
CA GLY A 67 8.28 9.08 23.67
C GLY A 67 7.44 10.22 23.08
N ILE A 68 7.69 10.64 21.83
CA ILE A 68 6.89 11.65 21.13
C ILE A 68 5.85 10.96 20.28
N ARG A 69 4.58 11.14 20.62
CA ARG A 69 3.48 10.54 19.85
C ARG A 69 3.28 11.24 18.52
N GLN A 70 3.26 10.43 17.45
CA GLN A 70 2.95 10.86 16.11
C GLN A 70 1.82 10.00 15.54
N ASN A 71 0.87 10.62 14.85
CA ASN A 71 -0.22 9.95 14.17
C ASN A 71 -0.24 10.40 12.71
N PHE A 72 -0.37 9.44 11.82
CA PHE A 72 -0.46 9.66 10.38
C PHE A 72 -1.70 8.94 9.86
N PHE A 73 -2.73 9.70 9.58
CA PHE A 73 -3.95 9.19 8.99
C PHE A 73 -3.94 9.43 7.50
N THR A 74 -4.23 8.37 6.72
CA THR A 74 -4.36 8.44 5.28
C THR A 74 -5.69 7.83 4.87
N SER A 75 -6.47 8.55 4.08
CA SER A 75 -7.68 8.06 3.42
C SER A 75 -7.47 8.06 1.91
N THR A 76 -7.58 6.90 1.29
CA THR A 76 -7.38 6.70 -0.14
C THR A 76 -8.69 6.29 -0.79
N LEU A 77 -9.14 7.05 -1.77
CA LEU A 77 -10.27 6.72 -2.64
C LEU A 77 -9.72 6.24 -3.98
N GLU A 78 -9.99 4.98 -4.31
CA GLU A 78 -9.67 4.39 -5.61
C GLU A 78 -10.98 4.19 -6.40
N VAL A 79 -11.03 4.69 -7.64
CA VAL A 79 -12.18 4.50 -8.54
C VAL A 79 -11.66 4.01 -9.87
N PHE A 80 -12.04 2.80 -10.25
CA PHE A 80 -11.65 2.17 -11.51
C PHE A 80 -12.87 1.73 -12.33
N THR A 81 -12.73 1.76 -13.66
CA THR A 81 -13.71 1.18 -14.58
C THR A 81 -13.03 0.22 -15.55
N GLY A 82 -13.70 -0.88 -15.86
CA GLY A 82 -13.26 -1.80 -16.88
C GLY A 82 -13.51 -1.24 -18.29
N VAL A 83 -12.46 -1.23 -19.12
CA VAL A 83 -12.56 -0.69 -20.50
C VAL A 83 -12.31 -1.74 -21.57
N SER A 84 -11.87 -2.94 -21.20
CA SER A 84 -11.55 -4.03 -22.10
C SER A 84 -12.60 -5.13 -22.06
N ASP A 85 -13.05 -5.60 -23.24
CA ASP A 85 -13.99 -6.72 -23.36
C ASP A 85 -13.38 -8.03 -22.79
N THR A 86 -12.06 -8.15 -22.80
CA THR A 86 -11.32 -9.30 -22.29
C THR A 86 -10.94 -9.18 -20.80
N ARG A 87 -11.45 -8.20 -20.08
CA ARG A 87 -11.11 -7.89 -18.67
C ARG A 87 -9.60 -7.72 -18.41
N ARG A 88 -8.89 -7.13 -19.37
CA ARG A 88 -7.41 -7.00 -19.29
C ARG A 88 -6.95 -5.59 -18.98
N VAL A 89 -7.83 -4.60 -19.03
CA VAL A 89 -7.47 -3.20 -18.76
C VAL A 89 -8.58 -2.52 -17.98
N ASN A 90 -8.21 -1.89 -16.89
CA ASN A 90 -9.04 -0.96 -16.14
C ASN A 90 -8.33 0.39 -16.10
N LEU A 91 -9.07 1.46 -16.23
CA LEU A 91 -8.61 2.84 -16.05
C LEU A 91 -9.20 3.39 -14.76
N GLY A 92 -8.46 4.23 -14.08
CA GLY A 92 -8.93 4.76 -12.80
C GLY A 92 -8.23 6.02 -12.35
N LEU A 93 -8.73 6.50 -11.22
CA LEU A 93 -8.20 7.63 -10.49
C LEU A 93 -8.07 7.25 -9.02
N ILE A 94 -6.95 7.62 -8.41
CA ILE A 94 -6.72 7.51 -6.98
C ILE A 94 -6.63 8.92 -6.41
N ALA A 95 -7.31 9.19 -5.30
CA ALA A 95 -7.20 10.43 -4.55
C ALA A 95 -6.81 10.11 -3.12
N GLU A 96 -5.90 10.91 -2.55
CA GLU A 96 -5.39 10.70 -1.22
C GLU A 96 -5.57 11.95 -0.36
N TYR A 97 -6.15 11.74 0.82
CA TYR A 97 -6.28 12.74 1.89
C TYR A 97 -5.46 12.29 3.09
N ARG A 98 -4.71 13.20 3.69
CA ARG A 98 -3.96 12.93 4.93
C ARG A 98 -4.36 13.88 6.06
N ALA A 99 -4.23 13.37 7.29
CA ALA A 99 -4.32 14.15 8.51
C ALA A 99 -3.25 13.65 9.47
N ASN A 100 -2.21 14.45 9.63
CA ASN A 100 -1.04 14.11 10.44
C ASN A 100 -1.03 14.94 11.71
N GLY A 101 -0.49 14.37 12.80
CA GLY A 101 -0.36 15.06 14.06
C GLY A 101 0.85 14.60 14.85
N ARG A 102 1.48 15.54 15.56
CA ARG A 102 2.66 15.30 16.40
C ARG A 102 2.53 16.04 17.72
N ASP A 103 3.00 15.42 18.79
CA ASP A 103 3.16 16.06 20.09
C ASP A 103 4.52 16.76 20.14
N PHE A 104 4.55 17.99 20.64
CA PHE A 104 5.77 18.79 20.83
C PHE A 104 5.96 19.02 22.33
N LEU A 105 7.14 18.64 22.83
CA LEU A 105 7.51 18.86 24.21
C LEU A 105 7.75 20.35 24.45
N GLN A 106 7.08 20.92 25.47
CA GLN A 106 7.21 22.29 25.87
C GLN A 106 8.27 22.42 27.00
N ASP A 107 8.75 23.65 27.25
CA ASP A 107 9.76 23.93 28.29
C ASP A 107 9.29 23.57 29.71
N ASP A 108 7.99 23.57 29.94
CA ASP A 108 7.38 23.19 31.23
C ASP A 108 7.20 21.66 31.39
N GLY A 109 7.63 20.85 30.39
CA GLY A 109 7.49 19.42 30.37
C GLY A 109 6.12 18.91 29.91
N SER A 110 5.21 19.78 29.54
CA SER A 110 3.91 19.40 28.92
C SER A 110 4.07 19.09 27.43
N PHE A 111 3.06 18.44 26.83
CA PHE A 111 2.99 18.22 25.39
C PHE A 111 1.90 19.08 24.75
N GLU A 112 2.26 19.74 23.66
CA GLU A 112 1.32 20.44 22.78
C GLU A 112 1.10 19.61 21.52
N ARG A 113 -0.16 19.27 21.20
CA ARG A 113 -0.54 18.56 19.98
C ARG A 113 -0.73 19.53 18.84
N ARG A 114 0.01 19.32 17.73
CA ARG A 114 -0.18 20.06 16.47
C ARG A 114 -0.60 19.11 15.37
N ASN A 115 -1.49 19.59 14.49
CA ASN A 115 -2.07 18.79 13.42
C ASN A 115 -2.13 19.60 12.13
N THR A 116 -1.98 18.88 10.99
CA THR A 116 -2.26 19.42 9.67
C THR A 116 -3.02 18.38 8.84
N SER A 117 -3.84 18.82 7.88
CA SER A 117 -4.61 17.91 7.04
C SER A 117 -4.94 18.53 5.69
N GLY A 118 -5.13 17.69 4.67
CA GLY A 118 -5.50 18.13 3.35
C GLY A 118 -5.57 17.00 2.32
N LEU A 119 -6.10 17.33 1.15
CA LEU A 119 -6.01 16.48 -0.05
C LEU A 119 -4.57 16.59 -0.58
N THR A 120 -3.83 15.49 -0.54
CA THR A 120 -2.38 15.50 -0.81
C THR A 120 -2.03 15.18 -2.23
N SER A 121 -2.80 14.30 -2.88
CA SER A 121 -2.51 13.92 -4.26
C SER A 121 -3.72 13.40 -5.00
N ILE A 122 -3.63 13.46 -6.33
CA ILE A 122 -4.45 12.70 -7.27
C ILE A 122 -3.55 11.90 -8.19
N ALA A 123 -3.96 10.67 -8.57
CA ALA A 123 -3.15 9.82 -9.43
C ALA A 123 -4.01 9.16 -10.52
N PRO A 124 -3.92 9.64 -11.78
CA PRO A 124 -4.39 8.87 -12.92
C PRO A 124 -3.69 7.53 -12.96
N SER A 125 -4.45 6.47 -13.22
CA SER A 125 -4.00 5.09 -13.02
C SER A 125 -4.51 4.16 -14.11
N ILE A 126 -3.67 3.18 -14.45
CA ILE A 126 -4.02 2.07 -15.32
C ILE A 126 -3.68 0.76 -14.63
N LYS A 127 -4.62 -0.17 -14.63
CA LYS A 127 -4.38 -1.53 -14.17
C LYS A 127 -4.56 -2.49 -15.33
N PHE A 128 -3.62 -3.42 -15.52
CA PHE A 128 -3.65 -4.30 -16.68
C PHE A 128 -3.03 -5.67 -16.40
N VAL A 129 -3.48 -6.67 -17.17
CA VAL A 129 -2.92 -8.02 -17.21
C VAL A 129 -1.98 -8.09 -18.43
N PRO A 130 -0.64 -8.16 -18.23
CA PRO A 130 0.31 -8.10 -19.34
C PRO A 130 0.38 -9.40 -20.16
N PHE A 131 0.07 -10.55 -19.54
CA PHE A 131 0.21 -11.87 -20.16
C PHE A 131 -1.16 -12.53 -20.36
N GLU A 132 -1.46 -12.98 -21.59
CA GLU A 132 -2.76 -13.57 -21.93
C GLU A 132 -3.11 -14.81 -21.11
N ASN A 133 -2.11 -15.64 -20.85
CA ASN A 133 -2.29 -16.93 -20.18
C ASN A 133 -2.05 -16.88 -18.66
N VAL A 134 -1.94 -15.69 -18.07
CA VAL A 134 -1.65 -15.49 -16.63
C VAL A 134 -2.66 -14.53 -16.04
N GLY A 135 -3.88 -15.01 -15.81
CA GLY A 135 -4.98 -14.18 -15.31
C GLY A 135 -4.88 -13.79 -13.82
N ASN A 136 -3.93 -14.36 -13.09
CA ASN A 136 -3.67 -14.08 -11.68
C ASN A 136 -2.45 -13.17 -11.44
N PHE A 137 -1.91 -12.56 -12.49
CA PHE A 137 -0.88 -11.53 -12.42
C PHE A 137 -1.38 -10.25 -13.06
N SER A 138 -1.26 -9.13 -12.36
CA SER A 138 -1.61 -7.83 -12.89
C SER A 138 -0.67 -6.74 -12.40
N ILE A 139 -0.63 -5.63 -13.13
CA ILE A 139 0.16 -4.44 -12.81
C ILE A 139 -0.79 -3.27 -12.71
N LEU A 140 -0.66 -2.49 -11.62
CA LEU A 140 -1.25 -1.18 -11.47
C LEU A 140 -0.13 -0.14 -11.57
N SER A 141 -0.23 0.76 -12.55
CA SER A 141 0.69 1.89 -12.72
C SER A 141 -0.07 3.21 -12.49
N SER A 142 0.47 4.07 -11.66
CA SER A 142 -0.13 5.32 -11.23
C SER A 142 0.92 6.43 -11.21
N LEU A 143 0.53 7.63 -11.64
CA LEU A 143 1.35 8.84 -11.50
C LEU A 143 0.70 9.76 -10.48
N SER A 144 1.25 9.81 -9.28
CA SER A 144 0.77 10.69 -8.21
C SER A 144 1.23 12.12 -8.47
N ILE A 145 0.25 13.03 -8.55
CA ILE A 145 0.44 14.46 -8.77
C ILE A 145 0.19 15.15 -7.43
N PRO A 146 1.20 15.80 -6.83
CA PRO A 146 1.05 16.48 -5.55
C PRO A 146 0.09 17.67 -5.67
N LEU A 147 -0.79 17.84 -4.69
CA LEU A 147 -1.74 18.96 -4.57
C LEU A 147 -1.36 19.90 -3.41
N VAL A 148 -0.44 19.48 -2.54
CA VAL A 148 0.06 20.30 -1.43
C VAL A 148 1.16 21.22 -1.92
N SER A 149 1.13 22.49 -1.48
CA SER A 149 2.16 23.48 -1.79
C SER A 149 3.32 23.47 -0.79
N ASN A 150 3.04 23.05 0.47
CA ASN A 150 4.01 22.95 1.54
C ASN A 150 3.93 21.56 2.16
N GLU A 151 5.06 20.85 2.17
CA GLU A 151 5.17 19.56 2.84
C GLU A 151 5.22 19.72 4.34
N ASN A 152 5.93 20.74 4.75
CA ASN A 152 6.10 21.15 6.12
C ASN A 152 5.24 22.39 6.35
N ASP A 153 4.22 22.24 7.18
CA ASP A 153 3.48 23.39 7.67
C ASP A 153 4.37 24.13 8.67
N GLU A 154 4.90 25.29 8.27
CA GLU A 154 5.82 26.08 9.09
C GLU A 154 5.18 26.55 10.40
N ASP A 155 3.86 26.77 10.39
CA ASP A 155 3.12 27.20 11.58
C ASP A 155 2.96 26.06 12.59
N THR A 156 2.70 24.83 12.10
CA THR A 156 2.50 23.65 12.96
C THR A 156 3.77 22.80 13.13
N GLY A 157 4.71 22.86 12.20
CA GLY A 157 5.89 21.99 12.17
C GLY A 157 5.56 20.53 11.89
N VAL A 158 4.39 20.24 11.28
CA VAL A 158 3.92 18.88 10.96
C VAL A 158 3.92 18.68 9.45
N PHE A 159 4.59 17.62 8.99
CA PHE A 159 4.59 17.23 7.58
C PHE A 159 3.24 16.64 7.17
N LEU A 160 2.75 17.06 6.01
CA LEU A 160 1.56 16.46 5.41
C LEU A 160 1.93 15.41 4.36
N ASP A 161 2.72 15.80 3.35
CA ASP A 161 3.22 14.91 2.29
C ASP A 161 4.41 15.55 1.56
N GLN A 162 4.99 14.82 0.61
CA GLN A 162 6.05 15.31 -0.26
C GLN A 162 5.47 16.09 -1.46
N LYS A 163 6.17 17.12 -1.92
CA LYS A 163 5.77 17.92 -3.09
C LYS A 163 6.01 17.23 -4.43
N GLY A 164 6.90 16.25 -4.47
CA GLY A 164 7.34 15.61 -5.71
C GLY A 164 6.28 14.72 -6.34
N PHE A 165 6.40 14.52 -7.64
CA PHE A 165 5.65 13.47 -8.32
C PHE A 165 6.14 12.09 -7.87
N THR A 166 5.22 11.13 -7.79
CA THR A 166 5.58 9.73 -7.54
C THR A 166 5.04 8.86 -8.66
N TRP A 167 5.92 8.13 -9.32
CA TRP A 167 5.51 7.07 -10.24
C TRP A 167 5.50 5.74 -9.50
N GLN A 168 4.30 5.22 -9.27
CA GLN A 168 4.07 3.97 -8.56
C GLN A 168 3.74 2.85 -9.54
N ASN A 169 4.34 1.69 -9.33
CA ASN A 169 3.94 0.44 -9.99
C ASN A 169 3.76 -0.64 -8.93
N ARG A 170 2.56 -1.25 -8.92
CA ARG A 170 2.22 -2.35 -8.03
C ARG A 170 2.03 -3.60 -8.87
N PHE A 171 2.82 -4.61 -8.59
CA PHE A 171 2.78 -5.92 -9.22
C PHE A 171 2.07 -6.88 -8.29
N PHE A 172 0.96 -7.45 -8.74
CA PHE A 172 0.12 -8.34 -7.97
C PHE A 172 0.16 -9.74 -8.53
N TYR A 173 0.28 -10.73 -7.65
CA TYR A 173 0.14 -12.13 -8.01
C TYR A 173 -0.63 -12.86 -6.91
N ASP A 174 -1.59 -13.71 -7.28
CA ASP A 174 -2.28 -14.58 -6.35
C ASP A 174 -2.22 -16.04 -6.78
N TYR A 175 -2.17 -16.93 -5.81
CA TYR A 175 -2.25 -18.36 -5.98
C TYR A 175 -3.27 -18.95 -5.02
N THR A 176 -4.34 -19.53 -5.56
CA THR A 176 -5.35 -20.23 -4.77
C THR A 176 -4.99 -21.70 -4.69
N PHE A 177 -4.80 -22.21 -3.48
CA PHE A 177 -4.43 -23.60 -3.24
C PHE A 177 -5.56 -24.57 -3.61
N PRO A 178 -5.24 -25.84 -3.96
CA PRO A 178 -6.22 -26.87 -4.15
C PRO A 178 -7.18 -26.96 -2.94
N GLY A 179 -8.48 -27.13 -3.20
CA GLY A 179 -9.54 -27.08 -2.16
C GLY A 179 -10.07 -25.67 -1.87
N LYS A 180 -9.52 -24.60 -2.51
CA LYS A 180 -10.03 -23.22 -2.51
C LYS A 180 -10.25 -22.58 -1.12
N LYS A 181 -9.62 -23.16 -0.06
CA LYS A 181 -9.72 -22.64 1.32
C LYS A 181 -8.58 -21.70 1.69
N TRP A 182 -7.49 -21.74 0.93
CA TRP A 182 -6.31 -20.93 1.16
C TRP A 182 -5.90 -20.20 -0.11
N GLN A 183 -5.42 -18.98 0.04
CA GLN A 183 -4.87 -18.19 -1.06
C GLN A 183 -3.63 -17.46 -0.58
N LEU A 184 -2.56 -17.56 -1.36
CA LEU A 184 -1.38 -16.75 -1.22
C LEU A 184 -1.54 -15.55 -2.17
N PHE A 185 -1.44 -14.34 -1.64
CA PHE A 185 -1.36 -13.11 -2.42
C PHE A 185 0.01 -12.48 -2.16
N THR A 186 0.66 -12.06 -3.22
CA THR A 186 1.93 -11.34 -3.15
C THR A 186 1.85 -10.04 -3.91
N GLU A 187 2.54 -9.04 -3.39
CA GLU A 187 2.64 -7.72 -3.97
C GLU A 187 4.08 -7.25 -3.96
N LEU A 188 4.51 -6.60 -5.03
CA LEU A 188 5.67 -5.73 -5.02
C LEU A 188 5.20 -4.34 -5.42
N ASN A 189 5.22 -3.40 -4.49
CA ASN A 189 5.02 -2.00 -4.78
C ASN A 189 6.38 -1.31 -4.98
N THR A 190 6.50 -0.54 -6.05
CA THR A 190 7.68 0.27 -6.36
C THR A 190 7.24 1.71 -6.54
N GLU A 191 7.91 2.65 -5.88
CA GLU A 191 7.59 4.07 -5.94
C GLU A 191 8.86 4.85 -6.26
N LEU A 192 8.91 5.40 -7.46
CA LEU A 192 9.96 6.31 -7.87
C LEU A 192 9.52 7.73 -7.54
N ASN A 193 10.18 8.34 -6.57
CA ASN A 193 9.87 9.67 -6.08
C ASN A 193 10.78 10.69 -6.77
N PHE A 194 10.15 11.62 -7.50
CA PHE A 194 10.81 12.74 -8.15
C PHE A 194 10.73 13.99 -7.29
N GLY A 195 11.57 14.95 -7.57
CA GLY A 195 11.55 16.25 -6.90
C GLY A 195 12.94 16.70 -6.46
N ASP A 196 13.02 17.90 -5.90
CA ASP A 196 14.27 18.42 -5.38
C ASP A 196 14.54 17.85 -3.98
N LYS A 197 15.76 17.37 -3.77
CA LYS A 197 16.20 16.84 -2.47
C LYS A 197 16.20 17.90 -1.36
N GLU A 198 16.34 19.17 -1.72
CA GLU A 198 16.31 20.28 -0.76
C GLU A 198 14.87 20.52 -0.23
N GLU A 199 13.86 20.06 -0.96
CA GLU A 199 12.45 20.22 -0.57
C GLU A 199 11.95 19.07 0.32
N SER A 200 12.43 17.82 0.14
CA SER A 200 12.01 16.68 0.96
C SER A 200 13.05 15.57 0.99
N PHE A 201 13.21 14.95 2.16
CA PHE A 201 14.01 13.74 2.34
C PHE A 201 13.49 12.54 1.53
N ALA A 202 12.23 12.57 1.11
CA ALA A 202 11.59 11.52 0.33
C ALA A 202 11.85 11.65 -1.18
N ASN A 203 12.19 12.84 -1.68
CA ASN A 203 12.47 13.07 -3.08
C ASN A 203 13.75 12.34 -3.54
N ASN A 204 13.90 12.12 -4.84
CA ASN A 204 15.03 11.40 -5.44
C ASN A 204 15.30 10.06 -4.75
N SER A 205 14.25 9.27 -4.55
CA SER A 205 14.33 7.96 -3.91
C SER A 205 13.51 6.90 -4.65
N LEU A 206 13.81 5.65 -4.40
CA LEU A 206 13.03 4.51 -4.87
C LEU A 206 12.60 3.67 -3.65
N ASN A 207 11.30 3.60 -3.40
CA ASN A 207 10.75 2.67 -2.43
C ASN A 207 10.47 1.31 -3.09
N LEU A 208 10.88 0.24 -2.43
CA LEU A 208 10.54 -1.14 -2.77
C LEU A 208 9.78 -1.73 -1.59
N VAL A 209 8.53 -2.15 -1.83
CA VAL A 209 7.67 -2.67 -0.76
C VAL A 209 7.13 -4.06 -1.16
N PRO A 210 7.91 -5.14 -1.00
CA PRO A 210 7.40 -6.49 -1.11
C PRO A 210 6.45 -6.81 0.05
N GLY A 211 5.34 -7.47 -0.28
CA GLY A 211 4.32 -7.94 0.66
C GLY A 211 3.87 -9.36 0.35
N VAL A 212 3.57 -10.12 1.39
CA VAL A 212 3.03 -11.48 1.31
C VAL A 212 1.84 -11.58 2.25
N PHE A 213 0.73 -12.12 1.75
CA PHE A 213 -0.53 -12.27 2.46
C PHE A 213 -1.02 -13.70 2.30
N LEU A 214 -1.25 -14.39 3.41
CA LEU A 214 -1.86 -15.71 3.42
C LEU A 214 -3.27 -15.61 3.96
N SER A 215 -4.25 -15.87 3.10
CA SER A 215 -5.68 -15.82 3.42
C SER A 215 -6.26 -17.22 3.62
N TYR A 216 -7.11 -17.37 4.63
CA TYR A 216 -7.94 -18.53 4.88
C TYR A 216 -9.41 -18.14 4.73
N PHE A 217 -10.18 -18.96 4.02
CA PHE A 217 -11.61 -18.75 3.75
C PHE A 217 -12.45 -19.79 4.52
N PRO A 218 -12.85 -19.51 5.77
CA PRO A 218 -13.71 -20.43 6.53
C PRO A 218 -15.12 -20.51 5.94
N SER A 219 -15.56 -19.47 5.22
CA SER A 219 -16.83 -19.46 4.49
C SER A 219 -16.72 -18.61 3.21
N SER A 220 -17.75 -18.61 2.38
CA SER A 220 -17.83 -17.77 1.18
C SER A 220 -17.91 -16.27 1.45
N LYS A 221 -18.17 -15.86 2.69
CA LYS A 221 -18.33 -14.45 3.09
C LYS A 221 -17.24 -13.94 4.02
N PHE A 222 -16.41 -14.81 4.56
CA PHE A 222 -15.45 -14.43 5.58
C PHE A 222 -14.04 -14.90 5.23
N THR A 223 -13.08 -14.01 5.40
CA THR A 223 -11.66 -14.27 5.21
C THR A 223 -10.91 -13.85 6.47
N VAL A 224 -9.97 -14.66 6.91
CA VAL A 224 -8.93 -14.28 7.87
C VAL A 224 -7.61 -14.30 7.14
N LEU A 225 -6.74 -13.34 7.42
CA LEU A 225 -5.44 -13.28 6.78
C LEU A 225 -4.33 -12.87 7.74
N VAL A 226 -3.14 -13.33 7.44
CA VAL A 226 -1.89 -12.85 8.03
C VAL A 226 -1.02 -12.26 6.94
N LEU A 227 -0.16 -11.29 7.30
CA LEU A 227 0.65 -10.59 6.34
C LEU A 227 2.04 -10.26 6.89
N ALA A 228 2.99 -10.17 5.98
CA ALA A 228 4.31 -9.62 6.21
C ALA A 228 4.65 -8.68 5.06
N GLN A 229 5.15 -7.49 5.39
CA GLN A 229 5.61 -6.50 4.43
C GLN A 229 6.98 -5.97 4.85
N HIS A 230 7.80 -5.63 3.85
CA HIS A 230 9.06 -4.94 4.07
C HIS A 230 9.10 -3.70 3.19
N ASN A 231 9.45 -2.57 3.76
CA ASN A 231 9.75 -1.35 3.01
C ASN A 231 11.26 -1.15 2.97
N GLN A 232 11.77 -0.83 1.80
CA GLN A 232 13.15 -0.42 1.61
C GLN A 232 13.18 0.84 0.74
N ARG A 233 13.54 1.96 1.33
CA ARG A 233 13.85 3.18 0.58
C ARG A 233 15.31 3.18 0.19
N LEU A 234 15.55 3.28 -1.11
CA LEU A 234 16.87 3.41 -1.72
C LEU A 234 17.11 4.88 -2.07
N ASP A 235 18.28 5.36 -1.72
CA ASP A 235 18.74 6.69 -2.07
C ASP A 235 19.13 6.76 -3.55
N LEU A 236 18.59 7.74 -4.28
CA LEU A 236 18.95 8.07 -5.65
C LEU A 236 19.62 9.46 -5.77
N GLY A 237 20.12 10.00 -4.65
CA GLY A 237 20.82 11.29 -4.59
C GLY A 237 20.37 12.22 -3.48
N ASN A 238 19.60 11.71 -2.53
CA ASN A 238 19.08 12.47 -1.38
C ASN A 238 19.87 12.22 -0.09
N ASN A 239 20.78 11.25 -0.07
CA ASN A 239 21.57 10.83 1.09
C ASN A 239 20.71 10.31 2.27
N PHE A 240 19.51 9.79 1.98
CA PHE A 240 18.64 9.23 3.00
C PHE A 240 18.14 7.84 2.58
N THR A 241 18.33 6.87 3.46
CA THR A 241 17.79 5.51 3.34
C THR A 241 16.94 5.19 4.54
N GLN A 242 15.91 4.37 4.33
CA GLN A 242 14.98 3.95 5.38
C GLN A 242 14.53 2.53 5.12
N ASN A 243 14.34 1.76 6.17
CA ASN A 243 13.67 0.48 6.03
C ASN A 243 12.84 0.14 7.26
N PHE A 244 11.81 -0.69 7.06
CA PHE A 244 11.09 -1.35 8.14
C PHE A 244 10.47 -2.67 7.67
N THR A 245 10.19 -3.53 8.64
CA THR A 245 9.42 -4.76 8.44
C THR A 245 8.20 -4.72 9.33
N ALA A 246 7.03 -4.94 8.73
CA ALA A 246 5.74 -5.00 9.39
C ALA A 246 5.16 -6.40 9.32
N LEU A 247 4.65 -6.89 10.44
CA LEU A 247 3.89 -8.12 10.55
C LEU A 247 2.49 -7.81 11.04
N GLY A 248 1.51 -8.54 10.53
CA GLY A 248 0.14 -8.28 10.93
C GLY A 248 -0.86 -9.31 10.45
N GLY A 249 -2.12 -8.93 10.54
CA GLY A 249 -3.23 -9.75 10.09
C GLY A 249 -4.53 -8.96 10.09
N GLY A 250 -5.60 -9.64 9.69
CA GLY A 250 -6.89 -9.03 9.63
C GLY A 250 -7.98 -9.95 9.13
N ALA A 251 -9.10 -9.33 8.80
CA ALA A 251 -10.27 -10.04 8.31
C ALA A 251 -11.00 -9.24 7.24
N LYS A 252 -11.69 -9.94 6.34
CA LYS A 252 -12.61 -9.37 5.35
C LYS A 252 -13.97 -10.05 5.49
N TYR A 253 -15.02 -9.26 5.30
CA TYR A 253 -16.38 -9.74 5.32
C TYR A 253 -17.17 -9.20 4.14
N GLN A 254 -17.82 -10.11 3.40
CA GLN A 254 -18.71 -9.77 2.28
C GLN A 254 -20.09 -9.40 2.84
N LEU A 255 -20.41 -8.11 2.83
CA LEU A 255 -21.68 -7.57 3.32
C LEU A 255 -22.83 -7.88 2.37
N THR A 256 -22.64 -7.55 1.07
CA THR A 256 -23.57 -7.89 -0.03
C THR A 256 -22.78 -8.58 -1.15
N ASN A 257 -23.41 -8.87 -2.28
CA ASN A 257 -22.67 -9.42 -3.43
C ASN A 257 -21.65 -8.42 -4.00
N GLU A 258 -21.91 -7.13 -3.84
CA GLU A 258 -21.12 -6.04 -4.40
C GLU A 258 -20.16 -5.41 -3.39
N LEU A 259 -20.50 -5.43 -2.08
CA LEU A 259 -19.83 -4.67 -1.04
C LEU A 259 -19.12 -5.57 -0.04
N ASN A 260 -17.84 -5.31 0.20
CA ASN A 260 -17.09 -5.91 1.30
C ASN A 260 -16.42 -4.87 2.22
N VAL A 261 -16.14 -5.30 3.43
CA VAL A 261 -15.37 -4.56 4.44
C VAL A 261 -14.12 -5.35 4.81
N GLU A 262 -13.03 -4.62 5.02
CA GLU A 262 -11.75 -5.18 5.45
C GLU A 262 -11.25 -4.43 6.68
N VAL A 263 -10.68 -5.16 7.64
CA VAL A 263 -9.95 -4.59 8.78
C VAL A 263 -8.59 -5.25 8.87
N LEU A 264 -7.52 -4.45 9.00
CA LEU A 264 -6.15 -4.93 9.11
C LEU A 264 -5.45 -4.24 10.27
N TYR A 265 -4.55 -4.97 10.90
CA TYR A 265 -3.61 -4.47 11.89
C TYR A 265 -2.20 -4.91 11.50
N THR A 266 -1.23 -4.00 11.61
CA THR A 266 0.18 -4.36 11.49
C THR A 266 1.00 -3.67 12.59
N ASN A 267 2.10 -4.32 12.96
CA ASN A 267 3.11 -3.78 13.86
C ASN A 267 4.46 -3.75 13.16
N PHE A 268 5.19 -2.64 13.27
CA PHE A 268 6.55 -2.51 12.76
C PHE A 268 7.50 -3.17 13.74
N VAL A 269 7.93 -4.39 13.42
CA VAL A 269 8.74 -5.22 14.33
C VAL A 269 10.23 -4.90 14.25
N ARG A 270 10.65 -4.18 13.22
CA ARG A 270 12.04 -3.83 12.97
C ARG A 270 12.11 -2.70 11.96
N GLY A 271 13.11 -1.81 12.09
CA GLY A 271 13.38 -0.75 11.13
C GLY A 271 14.72 -0.07 11.35
N GLU A 272 15.06 0.80 10.40
CA GLU A 272 16.24 1.67 10.43
C GLU A 272 15.83 3.03 9.84
N ASN A 273 16.20 4.12 10.50
CA ASN A 273 15.81 5.49 10.16
C ASN A 273 14.27 5.65 10.03
N THR A 274 13.52 5.10 10.99
CA THR A 274 12.06 5.08 10.94
C THR A 274 11.44 5.05 12.32
N GLY A 275 10.17 5.41 12.39
CA GLY A 275 9.34 5.12 13.54
C GLY A 275 9.00 3.64 13.65
N LEU A 276 8.81 3.17 14.88
CA LEU A 276 8.44 1.79 15.20
C LEU A 276 7.04 1.78 15.80
N GLY A 277 6.04 1.84 14.96
CA GLY A 277 4.64 1.98 15.35
C GLY A 277 3.74 0.86 14.85
N GLN A 278 2.47 1.16 14.85
CA GLN A 278 1.39 0.25 14.52
C GLN A 278 0.46 0.89 13.51
N THR A 279 -0.14 0.07 12.62
CA THR A 279 -1.20 0.54 11.73
C THR A 279 -2.53 -0.12 12.04
N PHE A 280 -3.58 0.66 11.93
CA PHE A 280 -4.97 0.22 11.97
C PHE A 280 -5.62 0.62 10.66
N ASN A 281 -6.18 -0.36 9.96
CA ASN A 281 -6.75 -0.13 8.64
C ASN A 281 -8.20 -0.57 8.60
N ILE A 282 -9.03 0.22 7.92
CA ILE A 282 -10.38 -0.16 7.53
C ILE A 282 -10.61 0.18 6.07
N GLY A 283 -11.06 -0.80 5.31
CA GLY A 283 -11.37 -0.67 3.89
C GLY A 283 -12.81 -1.03 3.58
N LEU A 284 -13.42 -0.27 2.68
CA LEU A 284 -14.68 -0.59 2.03
C LEU A 284 -14.42 -0.71 0.54
N ARG A 285 -14.92 -1.76 -0.09
CA ARG A 285 -14.82 -1.96 -1.53
C ARG A 285 -16.17 -2.37 -2.11
N ALA A 286 -16.59 -1.65 -3.15
CA ALA A 286 -17.78 -1.96 -3.91
C ALA A 286 -17.42 -2.23 -5.38
N VAL A 287 -18.00 -3.31 -5.95
CA VAL A 287 -17.92 -3.61 -7.39
C VAL A 287 -19.33 -3.56 -7.94
N LEU A 288 -19.58 -2.64 -8.88
CA LEU A 288 -20.89 -2.27 -9.41
C LEU A 288 -21.00 -2.57 -10.91
#